data_5899636943fe66c0f7bd824b4bda0d4e
#
_entry.id   5899636943fe66c0f7bd824b4bda0d4e
#
_cell.length_a   1.000
_cell.length_b   1.000
_cell.length_c   1.000
_cell.angle_alpha   90.00
_cell.angle_beta   90.00
_cell.angle_gamma   90.00
#
_symmetry.space_group_name_H-M   'P 1'
#
loop_
_entity.id
_entity.type
_entity.pdbx_description
1 polymer ?
#
loop_
_entity_poly.entity_id
_entity_poly.type
_entity_poly.pdbx_seq_one_letter_code
_entity_poly.pdbx_strand_id
1 'polypeptide(L)'
;MKRREFIALLGGAAAAWPLAARAQQGEPMRRIGVLMNLAADDAGGQVRLAAFLQGLQEAGWSVGRNVRIDVRWGLGDSELYRKYAAELVELAPDVVLAAGGVVAHALQRASRTVPIVFASAGDPVASGLVASLARPGGNATGFTIFEFGMGAKWLELLKEVAPGVTRMAVLRNSSATSGTGVLGAIQAVAPSFGVELRPVDVRDPGEIEHAITAFAGAPHGGLIVTQATLTVLHRKLIITFAARLKLPAVYAERLFVDDGGLIAYGPDFVDPYRRAAGYVDRILKGDKPADLPVQAPTKYDLVINLKTAKALGLDIPAAVLARADRVIE
;
A
#
# COMPACT_ATOMS: atom_id res chain seq x y z
N MET A 1 -0.61 -38.60 62.77
CA MET A 1 -0.89 -37.29 62.15
C MET A 1 -1.84 -36.55 63.09
N LYS A 2 -1.42 -35.36 63.55
CA LYS A 2 -2.22 -34.55 64.49
C LYS A 2 -3.27 -33.78 63.73
N ARG A 3 -4.51 -33.71 64.20
CA ARG A 3 -5.66 -33.03 63.59
C ARG A 3 -5.32 -31.57 63.07
N ARG A 4 -4.37 -30.93 63.73
CA ARG A 4 -3.91 -29.56 63.32
C ARG A 4 -3.16 -29.51 61.97
N GLU A 5 -2.42 -30.55 61.60
CA GLU A 5 -1.66 -30.60 60.34
C GLU A 5 -2.60 -30.86 59.15
N PHE A 6 -3.70 -31.57 59.35
CA PHE A 6 -4.70 -31.80 58.29
C PHE A 6 -5.52 -30.55 57.97
N ILE A 7 -5.82 -29.72 58.98
CA ILE A 7 -6.54 -28.45 58.78
C ILE A 7 -5.66 -27.41 58.07
N ALA A 8 -4.34 -27.38 58.35
CA ALA A 8 -3.40 -26.48 57.69
C ALA A 8 -3.21 -26.83 56.20
N LEU A 9 -3.23 -28.13 55.83
CA LEU A 9 -3.15 -28.59 54.44
C LEU A 9 -4.42 -28.26 53.64
N LEU A 10 -5.62 -28.36 54.26
CA LEU A 10 -6.88 -27.99 53.64
C LEU A 10 -7.03 -26.45 53.46
N GLY A 11 -6.53 -25.64 54.41
CA GLY A 11 -6.54 -24.19 54.31
C GLY A 11 -5.59 -23.66 53.23
N GLY A 12 -4.44 -24.31 53.01
CA GLY A 12 -3.47 -23.96 51.98
C GLY A 12 -3.97 -24.29 50.56
N ALA A 13 -4.70 -25.37 50.37
CA ALA A 13 -5.28 -25.74 49.08
C ALA A 13 -6.44 -24.83 48.66
N ALA A 14 -7.26 -24.33 49.59
CA ALA A 14 -8.36 -23.42 49.34
C ALA A 14 -7.87 -21.99 48.97
N ALA A 15 -6.71 -21.54 49.47
CA ALA A 15 -6.13 -20.25 49.14
C ALA A 15 -5.40 -20.22 47.78
N ALA A 16 -4.95 -21.35 47.25
CA ALA A 16 -4.28 -21.45 45.97
C ALA A 16 -5.25 -21.55 44.76
N TRP A 17 -6.50 -21.93 44.99
CA TRP A 17 -7.52 -22.11 43.95
C TRP A 17 -7.86 -20.81 43.18
N PRO A 18 -8.04 -19.62 43.81
CA PRO A 18 -8.33 -18.40 43.06
C PRO A 18 -7.15 -17.88 42.25
N LEU A 19 -5.91 -18.27 42.58
CA LEU A 19 -4.70 -17.92 41.80
C LEU A 19 -4.57 -18.80 40.54
N ALA A 20 -4.89 -20.09 40.66
CA ALA A 20 -4.90 -20.98 39.48
C ALA A 20 -6.06 -20.67 38.50
N ALA A 21 -7.23 -20.26 39.02
CA ALA A 21 -8.36 -19.85 38.18
C ALA A 21 -8.09 -18.52 37.42
N ARG A 22 -7.27 -17.61 37.97
CA ARG A 22 -6.84 -16.40 37.25
C ARG A 22 -5.79 -16.69 36.17
N ALA A 23 -4.98 -17.71 36.31
CA ALA A 23 -4.01 -18.13 35.31
C ALA A 23 -4.67 -18.83 34.08
N GLN A 24 -5.93 -19.25 34.19
CA GLN A 24 -6.72 -19.86 33.11
C GLN A 24 -7.70 -18.89 32.43
N GLN A 25 -7.77 -17.63 32.84
CA GLN A 25 -8.42 -16.62 31.99
C GLN A 25 -7.52 -16.39 30.79
N GLY A 26 -7.77 -17.13 29.71
CA GLY A 26 -7.12 -16.91 28.40
C GLY A 26 -7.15 -15.44 28.07
N GLU A 27 -6.05 -14.91 27.55
CA GLU A 27 -6.02 -13.52 27.08
C GLU A 27 -7.27 -13.23 26.24
N PRO A 28 -7.95 -12.10 26.48
CA PRO A 28 -9.19 -11.79 25.74
C PRO A 28 -8.89 -11.80 24.25
N MET A 29 -9.73 -12.52 23.50
CA MET A 29 -9.65 -12.61 22.04
C MET A 29 -9.67 -11.20 21.44
N ARG A 30 -8.56 -10.74 20.87
CA ARG A 30 -8.46 -9.45 20.20
C ARG A 30 -9.16 -9.50 18.85
N ARG A 31 -9.65 -8.35 18.38
CA ARG A 31 -10.31 -8.24 17.09
C ARG A 31 -9.62 -7.22 16.21
N ILE A 32 -9.22 -7.64 15.02
CA ILE A 32 -8.60 -6.79 14.00
C ILE A 32 -9.53 -6.70 12.80
N GLY A 33 -9.91 -5.47 12.42
CA GLY A 33 -10.52 -5.22 11.12
C GLY A 33 -9.46 -5.04 10.04
N VAL A 34 -9.74 -5.46 8.81
CA VAL A 34 -8.89 -5.20 7.64
C VAL A 34 -9.77 -4.72 6.51
N LEU A 35 -9.50 -3.53 5.99
CA LEU A 35 -10.16 -3.00 4.79
C LEU A 35 -9.14 -2.85 3.66
N MET A 36 -9.25 -3.75 2.67
CA MET A 36 -8.40 -3.79 1.49
C MET A 36 -8.98 -2.92 0.37
N ASN A 37 -8.11 -2.30 -0.42
CA ASN A 37 -8.51 -1.43 -1.53
C ASN A 37 -8.66 -2.16 -2.88
N LEU A 38 -8.14 -3.38 -3.00
CA LEU A 38 -8.17 -4.21 -4.20
C LEU A 38 -9.33 -5.23 -4.15
N ALA A 39 -9.44 -6.05 -5.18
CA ALA A 39 -10.36 -7.18 -5.23
C ALA A 39 -9.82 -8.37 -4.41
N ALA A 40 -10.72 -9.23 -3.93
CA ALA A 40 -10.35 -10.39 -3.14
C ALA A 40 -9.53 -11.44 -3.93
N ASP A 41 -9.70 -11.50 -5.23
CA ASP A 41 -8.96 -12.38 -6.15
C ASP A 41 -7.73 -11.70 -6.78
N ASP A 42 -7.44 -10.45 -6.46
CA ASP A 42 -6.23 -9.76 -6.93
C ASP A 42 -4.98 -10.32 -6.24
N ALA A 43 -4.04 -10.84 -7.05
CA ALA A 43 -2.81 -11.47 -6.54
C ALA A 43 -1.97 -10.50 -5.69
N GLY A 44 -1.88 -9.22 -6.08
CA GLY A 44 -1.16 -8.19 -5.31
C GLY A 44 -1.83 -7.92 -3.97
N GLY A 45 -3.17 -7.88 -3.94
CA GLY A 45 -3.95 -7.76 -2.71
C GLY A 45 -3.73 -8.93 -1.75
N GLN A 46 -3.74 -10.15 -2.28
CA GLN A 46 -3.50 -11.37 -1.50
C GLN A 46 -2.08 -11.41 -0.90
N VAL A 47 -1.06 -11.05 -1.68
CA VAL A 47 0.34 -10.99 -1.20
C VAL A 47 0.49 -9.97 -0.07
N ARG A 48 -0.14 -8.80 -0.18
CA ARG A 48 -0.14 -7.76 0.86
C ARG A 48 -0.82 -8.24 2.15
N LEU A 49 -2.00 -8.87 2.03
CA LEU A 49 -2.71 -9.43 3.17
C LEU A 49 -1.90 -10.54 3.84
N ALA A 50 -1.30 -11.45 3.05
CA ALA A 50 -0.46 -12.54 3.55
C ALA A 50 0.75 -12.00 4.33
N ALA A 51 1.41 -10.95 3.85
CA ALA A 51 2.53 -10.31 4.53
C ALA A 51 2.12 -9.70 5.88
N PHE A 52 0.93 -9.10 5.97
CA PHE A 52 0.38 -8.60 7.23
C PHE A 52 0.09 -9.74 8.21
N LEU A 53 -0.57 -10.82 7.74
CA LEU A 53 -0.87 -11.99 8.57
C LEU A 53 0.40 -12.68 9.07
N GLN A 54 1.42 -12.80 8.23
CA GLN A 54 2.73 -13.31 8.61
C GLN A 54 3.37 -12.44 9.69
N GLY A 55 3.39 -11.11 9.53
CA GLY A 55 3.93 -10.21 10.54
C GLY A 55 3.17 -10.28 11.88
N LEU A 56 1.85 -10.48 11.86
CA LEU A 56 1.07 -10.74 13.08
C LEU A 56 1.48 -12.05 13.75
N GLN A 57 1.69 -13.11 12.98
CA GLN A 57 2.14 -14.40 13.50
C GLN A 57 3.53 -14.30 14.12
N GLU A 58 4.46 -13.58 13.49
CA GLU A 58 5.81 -13.31 14.02
C GLU A 58 5.76 -12.52 15.33
N ALA A 59 4.75 -11.63 15.50
CA ALA A 59 4.49 -10.88 16.74
C ALA A 59 3.74 -11.70 17.81
N GLY A 60 3.39 -12.99 17.55
CA GLY A 60 2.73 -13.88 18.48
C GLY A 60 1.19 -13.93 18.38
N TRP A 61 0.62 -13.22 17.40
CA TRP A 61 -0.83 -13.24 17.15
C TRP A 61 -1.21 -14.38 16.20
N SER A 62 -2.07 -15.29 16.67
CA SER A 62 -2.53 -16.45 15.89
C SER A 62 -4.03 -16.39 15.70
N VAL A 63 -4.48 -16.38 14.44
CA VAL A 63 -5.90 -16.33 14.09
C VAL A 63 -6.65 -17.53 14.67
N GLY A 64 -7.77 -17.27 15.36
CA GLY A 64 -8.59 -18.28 16.02
C GLY A 64 -8.11 -18.67 17.40
N ARG A 65 -6.90 -18.29 17.84
CA ARG A 65 -6.36 -18.57 19.18
C ARG A 65 -6.46 -17.34 20.11
N ASN A 66 -5.85 -16.23 19.73
CA ASN A 66 -5.83 -14.98 20.51
C ASN A 66 -6.21 -13.75 19.69
N VAL A 67 -6.44 -13.90 18.38
CA VAL A 67 -6.91 -12.83 17.50
C VAL A 67 -7.96 -13.35 16.51
N ARG A 68 -8.99 -12.54 16.27
CA ARG A 68 -9.95 -12.68 15.18
C ARG A 68 -9.71 -11.57 14.15
N ILE A 69 -9.75 -11.92 12.86
CA ILE A 69 -9.53 -10.97 11.77
C ILE A 69 -10.77 -10.95 10.87
N ASP A 70 -11.34 -9.77 10.70
CA ASP A 70 -12.49 -9.53 9.83
C ASP A 70 -12.04 -8.71 8.61
N VAL A 71 -11.97 -9.35 7.42
CA VAL A 71 -11.47 -8.74 6.18
C VAL A 71 -12.62 -8.28 5.30
N ARG A 72 -12.48 -7.09 4.69
CA ARG A 72 -13.35 -6.55 3.63
C ARG A 72 -12.52 -6.10 2.44
N TRP A 73 -13.04 -6.27 1.24
CA TRP A 73 -12.41 -5.92 -0.02
C TRP A 73 -13.25 -4.88 -0.75
N GLY A 74 -12.72 -3.67 -0.91
CA GLY A 74 -13.50 -2.51 -1.36
C GLY A 74 -13.36 -2.18 -2.85
N LEU A 75 -12.60 -2.97 -3.64
CA LEU A 75 -12.60 -2.93 -5.12
C LEU A 75 -12.29 -1.55 -5.75
N GLY A 76 -11.62 -0.64 -5.04
CA GLY A 76 -11.43 0.74 -5.52
C GLY A 76 -12.69 1.62 -5.40
N ASP A 77 -13.79 1.11 -4.89
CA ASP A 77 -15.09 1.78 -4.84
C ASP A 77 -15.28 2.55 -3.51
N SER A 78 -15.49 3.86 -3.62
CA SER A 78 -15.66 4.74 -2.46
C SER A 78 -16.94 4.45 -1.66
N GLU A 79 -18.01 3.94 -2.28
CA GLU A 79 -19.22 3.54 -1.59
C GLU A 79 -18.99 2.27 -0.77
N LEU A 80 -18.30 1.28 -1.36
CA LEU A 80 -17.91 0.08 -0.64
C LEU A 80 -16.97 0.41 0.53
N TYR A 81 -16.04 1.34 0.36
CA TYR A 81 -15.18 1.77 1.48
C TYR A 81 -16.00 2.35 2.63
N ARG A 82 -16.99 3.22 2.35
CA ARG A 82 -17.86 3.78 3.38
C ARG A 82 -18.69 2.71 4.08
N LYS A 83 -19.31 1.82 3.31
CA LYS A 83 -20.13 0.72 3.82
C LYS A 83 -19.29 -0.21 4.71
N TYR A 84 -18.16 -0.68 4.21
CA TYR A 84 -17.32 -1.64 4.94
C TYR A 84 -16.59 -1.02 6.13
N ALA A 85 -16.28 0.28 6.07
CA ALA A 85 -15.75 1.00 7.23
C ALA A 85 -16.78 1.04 8.38
N ALA A 86 -18.04 1.32 8.08
CA ALA A 86 -19.13 1.28 9.07
C ALA A 86 -19.30 -0.14 9.65
N GLU A 87 -19.42 -1.15 8.79
CA GLU A 87 -19.53 -2.56 9.22
C GLU A 87 -18.38 -2.98 10.14
N LEU A 88 -17.14 -2.64 9.79
CA LEU A 88 -15.97 -3.00 10.60
C LEU A 88 -15.98 -2.27 11.95
N VAL A 89 -16.39 -1.01 11.99
CA VAL A 89 -16.51 -0.23 13.24
C VAL A 89 -17.59 -0.80 14.16
N GLU A 90 -18.75 -1.24 13.60
CA GLU A 90 -19.83 -1.88 14.35
C GLU A 90 -19.38 -3.19 15.05
N LEU A 91 -18.38 -3.87 14.48
CA LEU A 91 -17.79 -5.07 15.10
C LEU A 91 -16.94 -4.73 16.33
N ALA A 92 -16.77 -3.45 16.69
CA ALA A 92 -15.95 -2.96 17.79
C ALA A 92 -14.53 -3.56 17.79
N PRO A 93 -13.72 -3.37 16.71
CA PRO A 93 -12.38 -3.90 16.63
C PRO A 93 -11.44 -3.13 17.57
N ASP A 94 -10.42 -3.82 18.10
CA ASP A 94 -9.34 -3.17 18.85
C ASP A 94 -8.46 -2.28 17.95
N VAL A 95 -8.35 -2.63 16.67
CA VAL A 95 -7.61 -1.87 15.64
C VAL A 95 -8.06 -2.27 14.24
N VAL A 96 -7.94 -1.36 13.26
CA VAL A 96 -8.22 -1.64 11.86
C VAL A 96 -7.00 -1.35 10.99
N LEU A 97 -6.60 -2.30 10.12
CA LEU A 97 -5.66 -2.07 9.04
C LEU A 97 -6.40 -1.46 7.84
N ALA A 98 -5.88 -0.35 7.32
CA ALA A 98 -6.38 0.35 6.14
C ALA A 98 -5.39 0.23 4.97
N ALA A 99 -5.82 -0.35 3.85
CA ALA A 99 -5.00 -0.44 2.65
C ALA A 99 -5.03 0.87 1.85
N GLY A 100 -4.20 1.83 2.27
CA GLY A 100 -4.06 3.12 1.61
C GLY A 100 -4.85 4.27 2.25
N GLY A 101 -4.51 5.51 1.83
CA GLY A 101 -5.04 6.73 2.43
C GLY A 101 -6.54 6.91 2.27
N VAL A 102 -7.11 6.58 1.09
CA VAL A 102 -8.55 6.72 0.83
C VAL A 102 -9.36 5.82 1.76
N VAL A 103 -8.90 4.58 1.96
CA VAL A 103 -9.50 3.62 2.90
C VAL A 103 -9.38 4.12 4.35
N ALA A 104 -8.20 4.64 4.72
CA ALA A 104 -7.98 5.20 6.06
C ALA A 104 -8.92 6.39 6.34
N HIS A 105 -9.15 7.26 5.35
CA HIS A 105 -10.13 8.34 5.47
C HIS A 105 -11.57 7.84 5.64
N ALA A 106 -11.97 6.78 4.93
CA ALA A 106 -13.29 6.18 5.11
C ALA A 106 -13.49 5.66 6.54
N LEU A 107 -12.48 4.96 7.08
CA LEU A 107 -12.47 4.47 8.47
C LEU A 107 -12.46 5.63 9.48
N GLN A 108 -11.66 6.69 9.24
CA GLN A 108 -11.58 7.84 10.13
C GLN A 108 -12.88 8.67 10.16
N ARG A 109 -13.66 8.65 9.07
CA ARG A 109 -15.01 9.23 9.04
C ARG A 109 -16.02 8.36 9.80
N ALA A 110 -15.89 7.04 9.74
CA ALA A 110 -16.76 6.11 10.46
C ALA A 110 -16.48 6.10 11.96
N SER A 111 -15.22 6.30 12.40
CA SER A 111 -14.87 6.37 13.82
C SER A 111 -13.67 7.28 14.06
N ARG A 112 -13.74 8.08 15.13
CA ARG A 112 -12.64 8.92 15.63
C ARG A 112 -11.88 8.28 16.79
N THR A 113 -12.32 7.13 17.26
CA THR A 113 -11.77 6.45 18.44
C THR A 113 -11.13 5.11 18.14
N VAL A 114 -11.66 4.35 17.17
CA VAL A 114 -11.07 3.08 16.74
C VAL A 114 -9.67 3.35 16.16
N PRO A 115 -8.61 2.71 16.68
CA PRO A 115 -7.26 2.81 16.15
C PRO A 115 -7.18 2.36 14.67
N ILE A 116 -6.49 3.14 13.84
CA ILE A 116 -6.29 2.84 12.42
C ILE A 116 -4.80 2.80 12.12
N VAL A 117 -4.35 1.68 11.56
CA VAL A 117 -3.00 1.55 10.99
C VAL A 117 -3.14 1.51 9.47
N PHE A 118 -2.67 2.55 8.79
CA PHE A 118 -2.68 2.55 7.33
C PHE A 118 -1.36 2.01 6.76
N ALA A 119 -1.47 1.20 5.72
CA ALA A 119 -0.36 0.77 4.90
C ALA A 119 -0.45 1.47 3.54
N SER A 120 0.68 1.93 3.01
CA SER A 120 0.78 2.50 1.66
C SER A 120 -0.09 3.76 1.44
N ALA A 121 -0.18 4.65 2.43
CA ALA A 121 -0.80 5.96 2.21
C ALA A 121 0.09 6.85 1.31
N GLY A 122 -0.54 7.68 0.50
CA GLY A 122 0.13 8.74 -0.24
C GLY A 122 0.67 9.81 0.73
N ASP A 123 0.25 11.07 0.59
CA ASP A 123 0.60 12.12 1.54
C ASP A 123 -0.42 12.19 2.69
N PRO A 124 -0.14 11.58 3.85
CA PRO A 124 -1.09 11.54 4.95
C PRO A 124 -1.21 12.88 5.68
N VAL A 125 -0.23 13.78 5.55
CA VAL A 125 -0.27 15.13 6.14
C VAL A 125 -1.10 16.06 5.26
N ALA A 126 -0.78 16.17 3.97
CA ALA A 126 -1.52 17.03 3.06
C ALA A 126 -3.00 16.59 2.90
N SER A 127 -3.29 15.29 3.04
CA SER A 127 -4.66 14.79 3.03
C SER A 127 -5.41 15.00 4.35
N GLY A 128 -4.74 15.46 5.42
CA GLY A 128 -5.33 15.66 6.73
C GLY A 128 -5.62 14.37 7.51
N LEU A 129 -5.01 13.25 7.12
CA LEU A 129 -5.14 11.97 7.82
C LEU A 129 -4.40 11.99 9.17
N VAL A 130 -3.25 12.66 9.22
CA VAL A 130 -2.43 12.88 10.41
C VAL A 130 -1.96 14.33 10.49
N ALA A 131 -1.66 14.83 11.69
CA ALA A 131 -1.17 16.19 11.91
C ALA A 131 0.28 16.38 11.41
N SER A 132 1.14 15.38 11.62
CA SER A 132 2.51 15.32 11.12
C SER A 132 3.00 13.87 11.06
N LEU A 133 4.10 13.62 10.34
CA LEU A 133 4.67 12.26 10.29
C LEU A 133 5.27 11.86 11.65
N ALA A 134 5.92 12.78 12.35
CA ALA A 134 6.54 12.51 13.65
C ALA A 134 5.52 12.33 14.77
N ARG A 135 4.40 13.06 14.73
CA ARG A 135 3.32 13.03 15.73
C ARG A 135 1.97 13.04 15.02
N PRO A 136 1.38 11.88 14.74
CA PRO A 136 0.10 11.76 14.04
C PRO A 136 -1.05 12.50 14.73
N GLY A 137 -1.13 12.49 16.05
CA GLY A 137 -2.01 13.32 16.87
C GLY A 137 -3.48 12.89 16.92
N GLY A 138 -3.87 11.86 16.18
CA GLY A 138 -5.24 11.35 16.09
C GLY A 138 -5.34 9.84 16.35
N ASN A 139 -6.39 9.22 15.81
CA ASN A 139 -6.59 7.76 15.89
C ASN A 139 -5.94 6.99 14.73
N ALA A 140 -5.18 7.65 13.84
CA ALA A 140 -4.55 7.02 12.68
C ALA A 140 -3.02 7.20 12.70
N THR A 141 -2.30 6.15 12.33
CA THR A 141 -0.86 6.11 12.08
C THR A 141 -0.55 5.08 11.01
N GLY A 142 0.72 4.91 10.62
CA GLY A 142 1.11 3.84 9.70
C GLY A 142 2.29 4.16 8.80
N PHE A 143 2.16 3.80 7.52
CA PHE A 143 3.26 3.78 6.55
C PHE A 143 2.87 4.53 5.29
N THR A 144 3.67 5.53 4.91
CA THR A 144 3.54 6.20 3.62
C THR A 144 4.41 5.52 2.57
N ILE A 145 4.01 5.64 1.30
CA ILE A 145 4.81 5.20 0.15
C ILE A 145 5.32 6.39 -0.66
N PHE A 146 5.14 7.59 -0.14
CA PHE A 146 5.22 8.81 -0.94
C PHE A 146 6.56 9.52 -0.80
N GLU A 147 7.16 9.81 -1.96
CA GLU A 147 8.26 10.74 -2.13
C GLU A 147 8.06 11.49 -3.45
N PHE A 148 7.92 12.82 -3.39
CA PHE A 148 7.65 13.66 -4.58
C PHE A 148 8.76 13.52 -5.63
N GLY A 149 10.02 13.39 -5.20
CA GLY A 149 11.19 13.26 -6.08
C GLY A 149 11.14 12.07 -7.03
N MET A 150 10.36 11.03 -6.73
CA MET A 150 10.20 9.86 -7.60
C MET A 150 9.70 10.20 -9.00
N GLY A 151 8.85 11.23 -9.14
CA GLY A 151 8.35 11.66 -10.43
C GLY A 151 9.48 12.06 -11.39
N ALA A 152 10.46 12.81 -10.91
CA ALA A 152 11.65 13.18 -11.69
C ALA A 152 12.46 11.94 -12.09
N LYS A 153 12.60 10.95 -11.19
CA LYS A 153 13.32 9.72 -11.46
C LYS A 153 12.63 8.84 -12.51
N TRP A 154 11.31 8.81 -12.55
CA TRP A 154 10.57 8.10 -13.60
C TRP A 154 10.83 8.71 -14.98
N LEU A 155 10.85 10.04 -15.07
CA LEU A 155 11.16 10.74 -16.32
C LEU A 155 12.59 10.45 -16.78
N GLU A 156 13.56 10.55 -15.87
CA GLU A 156 14.97 10.22 -16.13
C GLU A 156 15.12 8.79 -16.67
N LEU A 157 14.57 7.79 -15.93
CA LEU A 157 14.64 6.40 -16.32
C LEU A 157 14.01 6.14 -17.70
N LEU A 158 12.86 6.76 -17.99
CA LEU A 158 12.22 6.59 -19.28
C LEU A 158 13.06 7.20 -20.40
N LYS A 159 13.70 8.34 -20.18
CA LYS A 159 14.62 8.96 -21.15
C LYS A 159 15.90 8.15 -21.33
N GLU A 160 16.43 7.49 -20.28
CA GLU A 160 17.58 6.62 -20.40
C GLU A 160 17.29 5.38 -21.27
N VAL A 161 16.09 4.76 -21.12
CA VAL A 161 15.74 3.52 -21.85
C VAL A 161 15.09 3.80 -23.20
N ALA A 162 14.52 4.98 -23.40
CA ALA A 162 13.86 5.41 -24.64
C ALA A 162 14.18 6.88 -24.96
N PRO A 163 15.41 7.20 -25.39
CA PRO A 163 15.89 8.57 -25.59
C PRO A 163 15.12 9.33 -26.67
N GLY A 164 14.50 8.61 -27.61
CA GLY A 164 13.65 9.21 -28.67
C GLY A 164 12.30 9.75 -28.18
N VAL A 165 11.92 9.52 -26.92
CA VAL A 165 10.67 10.06 -26.35
C VAL A 165 10.81 11.57 -26.13
N THR A 166 9.92 12.36 -26.75
CA THR A 166 9.83 13.83 -26.60
C THR A 166 8.47 14.29 -26.08
N ARG A 167 7.49 13.38 -26.00
CA ARG A 167 6.16 13.64 -25.44
C ARG A 167 5.84 12.60 -24.39
N MET A 168 5.28 13.01 -23.26
CA MET A 168 5.01 12.10 -22.15
C MET A 168 3.61 12.29 -21.59
N ALA A 169 2.80 11.24 -21.62
CA ALA A 169 1.55 11.22 -20.89
C ALA A 169 1.81 10.76 -19.45
N VAL A 170 1.29 11.51 -18.49
CA VAL A 170 1.32 11.16 -17.06
C VAL A 170 -0.07 10.71 -16.66
N LEU A 171 -0.27 9.39 -16.63
CA LEU A 171 -1.54 8.78 -16.25
C LEU A 171 -1.68 8.80 -14.73
N ARG A 172 -2.72 9.47 -14.22
CA ARG A 172 -2.96 9.66 -12.81
C ARG A 172 -4.44 9.64 -12.47
N ASN A 173 -4.75 9.47 -11.19
CA ASN A 173 -6.07 9.74 -10.65
C ASN A 173 -6.01 11.03 -9.81
N SER A 174 -6.71 12.08 -10.22
CA SER A 174 -6.70 13.40 -9.55
C SER A 174 -7.34 13.37 -8.16
N SER A 175 -8.14 12.38 -7.84
CA SER A 175 -8.68 12.19 -6.48
C SER A 175 -7.64 11.70 -5.48
N ALA A 176 -6.48 11.21 -5.94
CA ALA A 176 -5.36 10.83 -5.10
C ALA A 176 -4.40 12.02 -4.92
N THR A 177 -4.25 12.51 -3.70
CA THR A 177 -3.38 13.66 -3.37
C THR A 177 -1.92 13.46 -3.81
N SER A 178 -1.42 12.21 -3.76
CA SER A 178 -0.09 11.83 -4.22
C SER A 178 0.16 12.16 -5.70
N GLY A 179 -0.85 12.01 -6.56
CA GLY A 179 -0.74 12.24 -8.00
C GLY A 179 -0.44 13.70 -8.37
N THR A 180 -0.90 14.66 -7.57
CA THR A 180 -0.67 16.09 -7.84
C THR A 180 0.77 16.51 -7.55
N GLY A 181 1.33 16.10 -6.41
CA GLY A 181 2.70 16.45 -6.05
C GLY A 181 3.74 15.78 -6.96
N VAL A 182 3.52 14.51 -7.32
CA VAL A 182 4.36 13.79 -8.29
C VAL A 182 4.34 14.47 -9.65
N LEU A 183 3.16 14.88 -10.14
CA LEU A 183 3.07 15.62 -11.40
C LEU A 183 3.87 16.91 -11.34
N GLY A 184 3.79 17.68 -10.24
CA GLY A 184 4.58 18.90 -10.06
C GLY A 184 6.09 18.62 -10.12
N ALA A 185 6.57 17.54 -9.53
CA ALA A 185 7.98 17.14 -9.60
C ALA A 185 8.40 16.76 -11.03
N ILE A 186 7.55 16.07 -11.80
CA ILE A 186 7.82 15.75 -13.21
C ILE A 186 7.84 17.06 -14.03
N GLN A 187 6.87 17.95 -13.83
CA GLN A 187 6.77 19.24 -14.54
C GLN A 187 8.02 20.11 -14.34
N ALA A 188 8.58 20.10 -13.13
CA ALA A 188 9.76 20.90 -12.81
C ALA A 188 11.01 20.48 -13.61
N VAL A 189 11.15 19.19 -13.96
CA VAL A 189 12.34 18.65 -14.65
C VAL A 189 12.12 18.42 -16.15
N ALA A 190 10.89 18.31 -16.62
CA ALA A 190 10.57 17.97 -18.01
C ALA A 190 11.25 18.87 -19.05
N PRO A 191 11.36 20.21 -18.86
CA PRO A 191 12.05 21.08 -19.81
C PRO A 191 13.52 20.73 -20.01
N SER A 192 14.23 20.32 -18.93
CA SER A 192 15.65 19.95 -19.00
C SER A 192 15.88 18.64 -19.78
N PHE A 193 14.84 17.79 -19.90
CA PHE A 193 14.88 16.56 -20.70
C PHE A 193 14.30 16.75 -22.13
N GLY A 194 13.88 17.97 -22.50
CA GLY A 194 13.26 18.25 -23.79
C GLY A 194 11.94 17.48 -24.00
N VAL A 195 11.15 17.34 -22.95
CA VAL A 195 9.90 16.55 -22.96
C VAL A 195 8.69 17.46 -22.75
N GLU A 196 7.71 17.35 -23.67
CA GLU A 196 6.38 17.92 -23.50
C GLU A 196 5.52 16.98 -22.63
N LEU A 197 4.98 17.50 -21.53
CA LEU A 197 4.13 16.73 -20.64
C LEU A 197 2.66 16.91 -20.96
N ARG A 198 1.92 15.79 -20.92
CA ARG A 198 0.47 15.76 -21.01
C ARG A 198 -0.09 15.04 -19.78
N PRO A 199 -0.57 15.76 -18.75
CA PRO A 199 -1.30 15.15 -17.65
C PRO A 199 -2.58 14.51 -18.16
N VAL A 200 -2.86 13.29 -17.72
CA VAL A 200 -4.04 12.50 -18.11
C VAL A 200 -4.71 12.00 -16.83
N ASP A 201 -5.80 12.66 -16.47
CA ASP A 201 -6.64 12.25 -15.35
C ASP A 201 -7.59 11.14 -15.79
N VAL A 202 -7.62 10.03 -15.04
CA VAL A 202 -8.51 8.90 -15.32
C VAL A 202 -9.33 8.54 -14.08
N ARG A 203 -10.61 8.21 -14.30
CA ARG A 203 -11.58 7.88 -13.25
C ARG A 203 -12.19 6.49 -13.44
N ASP A 204 -12.14 5.98 -14.66
CA ASP A 204 -12.69 4.68 -15.04
C ASP A 204 -11.85 4.02 -16.15
N PRO A 205 -12.05 2.71 -16.42
CA PRO A 205 -11.29 2.01 -17.44
C PRO A 205 -11.52 2.51 -18.87
N GLY A 206 -12.67 3.06 -19.20
CA GLY A 206 -12.97 3.62 -20.53
C GLY A 206 -12.15 4.89 -20.77
N GLU A 207 -12.01 5.74 -19.77
CA GLU A 207 -11.13 6.92 -19.84
C GLU A 207 -9.66 6.52 -20.01
N ILE A 208 -9.20 5.43 -19.39
CA ILE A 208 -7.84 4.90 -19.57
C ILE A 208 -7.59 4.53 -21.01
N GLU A 209 -8.47 3.72 -21.62
CA GLU A 209 -8.35 3.29 -23.02
C GLU A 209 -8.35 4.48 -23.98
N HIS A 210 -9.35 5.36 -23.84
CA HIS A 210 -9.50 6.53 -24.70
C HIS A 210 -8.27 7.44 -24.64
N ALA A 211 -7.78 7.73 -23.42
CA ALA A 211 -6.67 8.65 -23.20
C ALA A 211 -5.35 8.11 -23.77
N ILE A 212 -5.03 6.83 -23.52
CA ILE A 212 -3.80 6.22 -24.04
C ILE A 212 -3.86 6.14 -25.57
N THR A 213 -5.00 5.78 -26.14
CA THR A 213 -5.19 5.70 -27.61
C THR A 213 -5.06 7.09 -28.26
N ALA A 214 -5.72 8.10 -27.71
CA ALA A 214 -5.63 9.47 -28.20
C ALA A 214 -4.20 10.04 -28.10
N PHE A 215 -3.47 9.72 -27.04
CA PHE A 215 -2.08 10.16 -26.87
C PHE A 215 -1.15 9.50 -27.87
N ALA A 216 -1.34 8.23 -28.19
CA ALA A 216 -0.52 7.46 -29.12
C ALA A 216 -0.69 7.88 -30.59
N GLY A 217 -1.67 8.71 -30.92
CA GLY A 217 -1.91 9.22 -32.29
C GLY A 217 -0.78 10.07 -32.88
N ALA A 218 0.22 10.47 -32.09
CA ALA A 218 1.40 11.18 -32.55
C ALA A 218 2.69 10.45 -32.09
N PRO A 219 3.79 10.54 -32.89
CA PRO A 219 5.03 9.81 -32.63
C PRO A 219 5.77 10.30 -31.38
N HIS A 220 6.82 9.56 -31.01
CA HIS A 220 7.74 9.87 -29.90
C HIS A 220 7.06 10.00 -28.52
N GLY A 221 5.95 9.26 -28.31
CA GLY A 221 5.23 9.20 -27.03
C GLY A 221 5.85 8.22 -26.04
N GLY A 222 5.77 8.58 -24.76
CA GLY A 222 6.04 7.69 -23.63
C GLY A 222 4.98 7.84 -22.55
N LEU A 223 4.93 6.91 -21.60
CA LEU A 223 3.91 6.87 -20.56
C LEU A 223 4.55 6.77 -19.17
N ILE A 224 4.13 7.64 -18.27
CA ILE A 224 4.37 7.47 -16.82
C ILE A 224 3.03 7.12 -16.17
N VAL A 225 2.97 5.99 -15.47
CA VAL A 225 1.79 5.54 -14.74
C VAL A 225 2.02 5.74 -13.25
N THR A 226 1.35 6.73 -12.67
CA THR A 226 1.47 7.03 -11.25
C THR A 226 0.67 6.01 -10.42
N GLN A 227 1.03 5.90 -9.16
CA GLN A 227 0.36 4.98 -8.25
C GLN A 227 -1.03 5.49 -7.86
N ALA A 228 -2.04 4.68 -8.16
CA ALA A 228 -3.42 4.85 -7.68
C ALA A 228 -4.11 3.48 -7.67
N THR A 229 -5.11 3.29 -6.82
CA THR A 229 -5.87 2.03 -6.79
C THR A 229 -6.47 1.70 -8.15
N LEU A 230 -7.02 2.70 -8.85
CA LEU A 230 -7.60 2.53 -10.19
C LEU A 230 -6.57 1.99 -11.20
N THR A 231 -5.36 2.58 -11.25
CA THR A 231 -4.33 2.14 -12.19
C THR A 231 -3.83 0.72 -11.88
N VAL A 232 -3.78 0.34 -10.61
CA VAL A 232 -3.39 -1.01 -10.18
C VAL A 232 -4.47 -2.04 -10.54
N LEU A 233 -5.74 -1.74 -10.29
CA LEU A 233 -6.87 -2.61 -10.68
C LEU A 233 -6.93 -2.86 -12.18
N HIS A 234 -6.63 -1.83 -12.99
CA HIS A 234 -6.67 -1.90 -14.44
C HIS A 234 -5.28 -2.02 -15.10
N ARG A 235 -4.26 -2.51 -14.36
CA ARG A 235 -2.88 -2.58 -14.84
C ARG A 235 -2.72 -3.42 -16.10
N LYS A 236 -3.45 -4.54 -16.22
CA LYS A 236 -3.41 -5.39 -17.43
C LYS A 236 -3.92 -4.65 -18.67
N LEU A 237 -4.97 -3.83 -18.52
CA LEU A 237 -5.49 -2.97 -19.56
C LEU A 237 -4.42 -1.95 -20.00
N ILE A 238 -3.82 -1.22 -19.05
CA ILE A 238 -2.79 -0.22 -19.30
C ILE A 238 -1.58 -0.84 -20.02
N ILE A 239 -1.09 -1.99 -19.54
CA ILE A 239 0.04 -2.71 -20.14
C ILE A 239 -0.28 -3.15 -21.57
N THR A 240 -1.48 -3.69 -21.80
CA THR A 240 -1.92 -4.14 -23.13
C THR A 240 -1.95 -2.99 -24.12
N PHE A 241 -2.50 -1.82 -23.74
CA PHE A 241 -2.51 -0.63 -24.59
C PHE A 241 -1.12 -0.06 -24.82
N ALA A 242 -0.28 0.04 -23.78
CA ALA A 242 1.10 0.49 -23.93
C ALA A 242 1.90 -0.38 -24.90
N ALA A 243 1.77 -1.72 -24.81
CA ALA A 243 2.43 -2.66 -25.71
C ALA A 243 1.88 -2.57 -27.16
N ARG A 244 0.55 -2.59 -27.34
CA ARG A 244 -0.11 -2.52 -28.64
C ARG A 244 0.25 -1.23 -29.41
N LEU A 245 0.33 -0.12 -28.69
CA LEU A 245 0.60 1.20 -29.25
C LEU A 245 2.08 1.58 -29.23
N LYS A 246 2.96 0.62 -28.84
CA LYS A 246 4.42 0.76 -28.77
C LYS A 246 4.85 2.00 -27.95
N LEU A 247 4.19 2.25 -26.84
CA LEU A 247 4.54 3.30 -25.88
C LEU A 247 5.49 2.76 -24.82
N PRO A 248 6.76 3.19 -24.77
CA PRO A 248 7.62 2.94 -23.62
C PRO A 248 6.97 3.49 -22.35
N ALA A 249 6.92 2.69 -21.30
CA ALA A 249 6.19 3.05 -20.09
C ALA A 249 7.01 2.77 -18.82
N VAL A 250 6.99 3.74 -17.88
CA VAL A 250 7.48 3.60 -16.51
C VAL A 250 6.30 3.53 -15.55
N TYR A 251 6.37 2.60 -14.62
CA TYR A 251 5.34 2.34 -13.64
C TYR A 251 5.85 2.59 -12.22
N ALA A 252 4.96 3.06 -11.35
CA ALA A 252 5.26 3.29 -9.93
C ALA A 252 5.41 1.99 -9.12
N GLU A 253 4.88 0.88 -9.63
CA GLU A 253 4.77 -0.38 -8.86
C GLU A 253 5.25 -1.58 -9.70
N ARG A 254 6.06 -2.45 -9.10
CA ARG A 254 6.63 -3.65 -9.76
C ARG A 254 5.57 -4.62 -10.32
N LEU A 255 4.35 -4.65 -9.75
CA LEU A 255 3.26 -5.50 -10.25
C LEU A 255 2.97 -5.29 -11.74
N PHE A 256 3.17 -4.07 -12.25
CA PHE A 256 3.01 -3.81 -13.68
C PHE A 256 4.06 -4.55 -14.50
N VAL A 257 5.29 -4.63 -14.02
CA VAL A 257 6.39 -5.33 -14.74
C VAL A 257 6.23 -6.84 -14.63
N ASP A 258 5.74 -7.34 -13.49
CA ASP A 258 5.38 -8.74 -13.30
C ASP A 258 4.28 -9.19 -14.28
N ASP A 259 3.34 -8.31 -14.60
CA ASP A 259 2.25 -8.54 -15.57
C ASP A 259 2.65 -8.16 -17.02
N GLY A 260 3.93 -7.85 -17.32
CA GLY A 260 4.44 -7.61 -18.68
C GLY A 260 4.78 -6.15 -19.03
N GLY A 261 4.71 -5.21 -18.09
CA GLY A 261 5.16 -3.83 -18.28
C GLY A 261 6.66 -3.73 -18.50
N LEU A 262 7.14 -2.57 -19.01
CA LEU A 262 8.54 -2.38 -19.40
C LEU A 262 9.48 -2.19 -18.19
N ILE A 263 9.23 -1.19 -17.37
CA ILE A 263 10.11 -0.79 -16.27
C ILE A 263 9.29 -0.21 -15.12
N ALA A 264 9.63 -0.57 -13.89
CA ALA A 264 9.07 0.03 -12.69
C ALA A 264 10.18 0.52 -11.77
N TYR A 265 9.94 1.66 -11.14
CA TYR A 265 10.76 2.17 -10.06
C TYR A 265 9.86 2.69 -8.95
N GLY A 266 9.96 2.10 -7.77
CA GLY A 266 9.12 2.48 -6.64
C GLY A 266 9.44 1.72 -5.36
N PRO A 267 8.78 2.08 -4.24
CA PRO A 267 8.97 1.37 -2.99
C PRO A 267 8.40 -0.05 -3.05
N ASP A 268 8.84 -0.90 -2.14
CA ASP A 268 8.18 -2.18 -1.92
C ASP A 268 6.78 -1.94 -1.30
N PHE A 269 5.74 -2.31 -2.03
CA PHE A 269 4.34 -2.16 -1.59
C PHE A 269 3.87 -3.30 -0.67
N VAL A 270 4.71 -4.29 -0.40
CA VAL A 270 4.40 -5.42 0.51
C VAL A 270 4.96 -5.15 1.90
N ASP A 271 6.17 -4.58 1.99
CA ASP A 271 6.84 -4.27 3.26
C ASP A 271 6.00 -3.43 4.24
N PRO A 272 5.29 -2.37 3.82
CA PRO A 272 4.42 -1.61 4.72
C PRO A 272 3.34 -2.46 5.41
N TYR A 273 2.83 -3.50 4.75
CA TYR A 273 1.84 -4.39 5.35
C TYR A 273 2.46 -5.30 6.42
N ARG A 274 3.65 -5.84 6.16
CA ARG A 274 4.39 -6.63 7.17
C ARG A 274 4.70 -5.76 8.40
N ARG A 275 5.20 -4.55 8.19
CA ARG A 275 5.55 -3.61 9.26
C ARG A 275 4.32 -3.10 10.01
N ALA A 276 3.17 -2.97 9.34
CA ALA A 276 1.91 -2.59 9.96
C ALA A 276 1.48 -3.58 11.04
N ALA A 277 1.82 -4.86 10.91
CA ALA A 277 1.58 -5.86 11.96
C ALA A 277 2.30 -5.50 13.27
N GLY A 278 3.53 -4.96 13.20
CA GLY A 278 4.24 -4.48 14.39
C GLY A 278 3.57 -3.27 15.05
N TYR A 279 2.93 -2.38 14.26
CA TYR A 279 2.16 -1.26 14.83
C TYR A 279 0.84 -1.75 15.44
N VAL A 280 0.18 -2.70 14.78
CA VAL A 280 -1.01 -3.37 15.33
C VAL A 280 -0.67 -4.05 16.66
N ASP A 281 0.44 -4.79 16.75
CA ASP A 281 0.93 -5.42 17.98
C ASP A 281 1.09 -4.40 19.11
N ARG A 282 1.77 -3.28 18.85
CA ARG A 282 1.97 -2.21 19.82
C ARG A 282 0.65 -1.61 20.30
N ILE A 283 -0.29 -1.38 19.40
CA ILE A 283 -1.63 -0.84 19.74
C ILE A 283 -2.41 -1.84 20.58
N LEU A 284 -2.38 -3.12 20.23
CA LEU A 284 -3.04 -4.17 21.02
C LEU A 284 -2.43 -4.32 22.43
N LYS A 285 -1.17 -3.91 22.61
CA LYS A 285 -0.47 -3.85 23.91
C LYS A 285 -0.67 -2.52 24.66
N GLY A 286 -1.39 -1.55 24.07
CA GLY A 286 -1.80 -0.31 24.73
C GLY A 286 -1.16 0.99 24.22
N ASP A 287 -0.27 0.93 23.22
CA ASP A 287 0.26 2.15 22.59
C ASP A 287 -0.86 2.90 21.86
N LYS A 288 -0.73 4.23 21.80
CA LYS A 288 -1.71 5.07 21.09
C LYS A 288 -1.23 5.38 19.67
N PRO A 289 -2.11 5.30 18.65
CA PRO A 289 -1.75 5.71 17.28
C PRO A 289 -1.16 7.11 17.20
N ALA A 290 -1.63 8.03 18.03
CA ALA A 290 -1.17 9.42 18.11
C ALA A 290 0.34 9.56 18.39
N ASP A 291 0.92 8.58 19.08
CA ASP A 291 2.31 8.59 19.55
C ASP A 291 3.23 7.72 18.67
N LEU A 292 2.67 7.01 17.69
CA LEU A 292 3.42 6.16 16.75
C LEU A 292 3.73 6.94 15.48
N PRO A 293 5.01 7.30 15.21
CA PRO A 293 5.36 8.07 14.01
C PRO A 293 4.97 7.36 12.71
N VAL A 294 4.48 8.11 11.74
CA VAL A 294 4.30 7.61 10.38
C VAL A 294 5.67 7.37 9.75
N GLN A 295 5.88 6.20 9.16
CA GLN A 295 7.15 5.82 8.57
C GLN A 295 7.12 5.90 7.05
N ALA A 296 8.19 6.44 6.47
CA ALA A 296 8.41 6.46 5.03
C ALA A 296 9.10 5.17 4.53
N PRO A 297 9.06 4.87 3.23
CA PRO A 297 9.84 3.80 2.62
C PRO A 297 11.34 4.07 2.82
N THR A 298 12.10 2.99 3.00
CA THR A 298 13.56 3.05 3.10
C THR A 298 14.25 2.35 1.93
N LYS A 299 13.48 1.63 1.11
CA LYS A 299 13.98 0.87 -0.04
C LYS A 299 13.09 1.10 -1.26
N TYR A 300 13.73 1.25 -2.41
CA TYR A 300 13.12 1.39 -3.71
C TYR A 300 13.70 0.34 -4.64
N ASP A 301 12.85 -0.32 -5.42
CA ASP A 301 13.25 -1.36 -6.35
C ASP A 301 13.12 -0.86 -7.80
N LEU A 302 14.17 -1.09 -8.59
CA LEU A 302 14.16 -0.93 -10.05
C LEU A 302 13.99 -2.31 -10.70
N VAL A 303 12.89 -2.51 -11.40
CA VAL A 303 12.56 -3.76 -12.08
C VAL A 303 12.39 -3.52 -13.57
N ILE A 304 13.02 -4.35 -14.40
CA ILE A 304 13.07 -4.19 -15.87
C ILE A 304 12.64 -5.50 -16.53
N ASN A 305 11.82 -5.40 -17.59
CA ASN A 305 11.40 -6.54 -18.41
C ASN A 305 12.07 -6.46 -19.79
N LEU A 306 13.07 -7.30 -20.03
CA LEU A 306 13.81 -7.35 -21.30
C LEU A 306 12.97 -7.92 -22.45
N LYS A 307 12.01 -8.81 -22.18
CA LYS A 307 11.07 -9.29 -23.23
C LYS A 307 10.27 -8.13 -23.79
N THR A 308 9.76 -7.28 -22.89
CA THR A 308 8.98 -6.10 -23.27
C THR A 308 9.85 -5.05 -23.94
N ALA A 309 11.08 -4.82 -23.45
CA ALA A 309 12.04 -3.93 -24.10
C ALA A 309 12.31 -4.38 -25.56
N LYS A 310 12.62 -5.66 -25.77
CA LYS A 310 12.84 -6.25 -27.11
C LYS A 310 11.61 -6.11 -28.01
N ALA A 311 10.41 -6.34 -27.47
CA ALA A 311 9.16 -6.20 -28.26
C ALA A 311 8.89 -4.74 -28.67
N LEU A 312 9.37 -3.78 -27.90
CA LEU A 312 9.28 -2.34 -28.21
C LEU A 312 10.45 -1.85 -29.09
N GLY A 313 11.46 -2.72 -29.38
CA GLY A 313 12.65 -2.34 -30.14
C GLY A 313 13.60 -1.46 -29.34
N LEU A 314 13.65 -1.61 -28.01
CA LEU A 314 14.48 -0.85 -27.09
C LEU A 314 15.69 -1.66 -26.64
N ASP A 315 16.88 -1.04 -26.71
CA ASP A 315 18.10 -1.56 -26.09
C ASP A 315 18.29 -0.89 -24.72
N ILE A 316 18.21 -1.68 -23.65
CA ILE A 316 18.37 -1.14 -22.31
C ILE A 316 19.87 -0.94 -22.02
N PRO A 317 20.30 0.31 -21.69
CA PRO A 317 21.72 0.57 -21.43
C PRO A 317 22.28 -0.27 -20.27
N ALA A 318 23.52 -0.72 -20.41
CA ALA A 318 24.18 -1.54 -19.37
C ALA A 318 24.22 -0.83 -18.01
N ALA A 319 24.35 0.50 -17.99
CA ALA A 319 24.29 1.31 -16.77
C ALA A 319 22.93 1.27 -16.06
N VAL A 320 21.83 1.11 -16.81
CA VAL A 320 20.48 0.94 -16.23
C VAL A 320 20.32 -0.48 -15.70
N LEU A 321 20.76 -1.48 -16.46
CA LEU A 321 20.73 -2.90 -16.02
C LEU A 321 21.55 -3.12 -14.75
N ALA A 322 22.72 -2.49 -14.62
CA ALA A 322 23.58 -2.61 -13.45
C ALA A 322 22.93 -2.05 -12.15
N ARG A 323 21.95 -1.17 -12.29
CA ARG A 323 21.20 -0.59 -11.16
C ARG A 323 19.91 -1.34 -10.86
N ALA A 324 19.51 -2.28 -11.72
CA ALA A 324 18.27 -3.01 -11.55
C ALA A 324 18.35 -4.01 -10.38
N ASP A 325 17.37 -3.98 -9.49
CA ASP A 325 17.23 -4.96 -8.42
C ASP A 325 16.71 -6.31 -8.97
N ARG A 326 15.96 -6.25 -10.09
CA ARG A 326 15.46 -7.44 -10.77
C ARG A 326 15.29 -7.19 -12.28
N VAL A 327 15.70 -8.18 -13.06
CA VAL A 327 15.52 -8.23 -14.51
C VAL A 327 14.69 -9.45 -14.87
N ILE A 328 13.65 -9.29 -15.70
CA ILE A 328 12.82 -10.36 -16.26
C ILE A 328 13.31 -10.61 -17.70
N GLU A 329 13.80 -11.84 -17.95
CA GLU A 329 14.32 -12.30 -19.23
C GLU A 329 13.29 -13.13 -20.02
#